data_3598a469de26e69291af37cc599b00c1
#
_entry.id   3598a469de26e69291af37cc599b00c1
#
_cell.length_a   1.000
_cell.length_b   1.000
_cell.length_c   1.000
_cell.angle_alpha   90.00
_cell.angle_beta   90.00
_cell.angle_gamma   90.00
#
_symmetry.space_group_name_H-M   'P 1'
#
loop_
_entity.id
_entity.type
_entity.pdbx_description
1 polymer ?
#
loop_
_entity_poly.entity_id
_entity_poly.type
_entity_poly.pdbx_seq_one_letter_code
_entity_poly.pdbx_strand_id
1 'polypeptide(L)'
;MAYWLMKSEPDVYGIDHLQREGSTLWDGIRNYQARNFMRSMQIGDRAFFYHSNTKPPGIVGLMEVVETEIVDPSQFDPNSKYFDPAASLQKPRWDCCRLRYLRHFPQLLSLDALRENFSPEQLG
;
A
#
# COMPACT_ATOMS: atom_id res chain seq x y z
N MET A 1 -7.87 7.06 -14.17
CA MET A 1 -7.72 6.55 -12.78
C MET A 1 -7.28 5.09 -12.81
N ALA A 2 -6.27 4.76 -12.05
CA ALA A 2 -5.78 3.39 -11.96
C ALA A 2 -6.23 2.72 -10.67
N TYR A 3 -6.27 1.39 -10.69
CA TYR A 3 -6.49 0.56 -9.50
C TYR A 3 -5.21 -0.19 -9.18
N TRP A 4 -4.83 -0.15 -7.92
CA TRP A 4 -3.61 -0.78 -7.41
C TRP A 4 -3.98 -1.84 -6.39
N LEU A 5 -3.09 -2.81 -6.18
CA LEU A 5 -3.23 -3.83 -5.14
C LEU A 5 -2.11 -3.63 -4.13
N MET A 6 -2.47 -3.42 -2.86
CA MET A 6 -1.51 -3.17 -1.80
C MET A 6 -1.69 -4.19 -0.69
N LYS A 7 -0.62 -4.91 -0.37
CA LYS A 7 -0.64 -6.03 0.57
C LYS A 7 -0.12 -5.60 1.92
N SER A 8 -0.81 -6.03 2.97
CA SER A 8 -0.37 -5.85 4.35
C SER A 8 -0.82 -7.03 5.20
N GLU A 9 0.01 -7.40 6.18
CA GLU A 9 -0.35 -8.43 7.15
C GLU A 9 -1.28 -7.80 8.20
N PRO A 10 -2.47 -8.40 8.47
CA PRO A 10 -3.42 -7.78 9.40
C PRO A 10 -2.91 -7.68 10.84
N ASP A 11 -1.97 -8.54 11.24
CA ASP A 11 -1.36 -8.48 12.58
C ASP A 11 -0.39 -7.30 12.72
N VAL A 12 0.16 -6.82 11.61
CA VAL A 12 1.07 -5.67 11.57
C VAL A 12 0.29 -4.39 11.32
N TYR A 13 -0.48 -4.36 10.24
CA TYR A 13 -1.34 -3.23 9.91
C TYR A 13 -2.52 -3.70 9.06
N GLY A 14 -3.68 -3.82 9.68
CA GLY A 14 -4.90 -4.26 9.02
C GLY A 14 -5.80 -3.10 8.62
N ILE A 15 -6.85 -3.41 7.87
CA ILE A 15 -7.81 -2.40 7.41
C ILE A 15 -8.52 -1.70 8.58
N ASP A 16 -8.70 -2.40 9.71
CA ASP A 16 -9.31 -1.79 10.90
C ASP A 16 -8.42 -0.70 11.51
N HIS A 17 -7.10 -0.90 11.44
CA HIS A 17 -6.14 0.14 11.83
C HIS A 17 -6.29 1.37 10.94
N LEU A 18 -6.37 1.16 9.63
CA LEU A 18 -6.53 2.25 8.68
C LEU A 18 -7.85 2.99 8.89
N GLN A 19 -8.94 2.27 9.15
CA GLN A 19 -10.24 2.89 9.41
C GLN A 19 -10.18 3.82 10.62
N ARG A 20 -9.53 3.39 11.69
CA ARG A 20 -9.39 4.21 12.92
C ARG A 20 -8.54 5.44 12.68
N GLU A 21 -7.48 5.32 11.89
CA GLU A 21 -6.57 6.43 11.61
C GLU A 21 -7.09 7.36 10.51
N GLY A 22 -7.93 6.85 9.62
CA GLY A 22 -8.46 7.58 8.46
C GLY A 22 -7.54 7.57 7.27
N SER A 23 -6.25 7.77 7.46
CA SER A 23 -5.21 7.68 6.43
C SER A 23 -3.89 7.25 7.04
N THR A 24 -2.99 6.78 6.18
CA THR A 24 -1.66 6.37 6.61
C THR A 24 -0.65 6.56 5.48
N LEU A 25 0.61 6.74 5.86
CA LEU A 25 1.72 6.61 4.91
C LEU A 25 1.98 5.12 4.69
N TRP A 26 1.95 4.71 3.44
CA TRP A 26 2.25 3.32 3.09
C TRP A 26 3.76 3.16 2.94
N ASP A 27 4.46 3.16 4.07
CA ASP A 27 5.92 3.10 4.14
C ASP A 27 6.44 1.66 4.17
N GLY A 28 7.75 1.51 4.24
CA GLY A 28 8.38 0.21 4.42
C GLY A 28 8.48 -0.62 3.16
N ILE A 29 8.21 -0.06 1.99
CA ILE A 29 8.39 -0.75 0.71
C ILE A 29 9.89 -0.87 0.45
N ARG A 30 10.39 -2.11 0.31
CA ARG A 30 11.83 -2.40 0.12
C ARG A 30 12.09 -3.30 -1.08
N ASN A 31 11.24 -3.23 -2.08
CA ASN A 31 11.38 -3.89 -3.37
C ASN A 31 11.34 -2.81 -4.44
N TYR A 32 12.33 -2.81 -5.35
CA TYR A 32 12.43 -1.74 -6.35
C TYR A 32 11.25 -1.71 -7.32
N GLN A 33 10.70 -2.86 -7.68
CA GLN A 33 9.52 -2.91 -8.54
C GLN A 33 8.31 -2.28 -7.85
N ALA A 34 8.08 -2.61 -6.59
CA ALA A 34 6.99 -2.03 -5.80
C ALA A 34 7.20 -0.53 -5.60
N ARG A 35 8.46 -0.09 -5.38
CA ARG A 35 8.79 1.34 -5.29
C ARG A 35 8.42 2.06 -6.59
N ASN A 36 8.72 1.45 -7.73
CA ASN A 36 8.42 2.05 -9.03
C ASN A 36 6.91 2.17 -9.25
N PHE A 37 6.12 1.19 -8.79
CA PHE A 37 4.67 1.31 -8.79
C PHE A 37 4.20 2.47 -7.91
N MET A 38 4.79 2.62 -6.71
CA MET A 38 4.49 3.77 -5.84
C MET A 38 4.74 5.10 -6.55
N ARG A 39 5.84 5.20 -7.28
CA ARG A 39 6.18 6.40 -8.04
C ARG A 39 5.21 6.68 -9.19
N SER A 40 4.53 5.65 -9.67
CA SER A 40 3.56 5.76 -10.76
C SER A 40 2.15 6.11 -10.28
N MET A 41 1.87 6.01 -8.99
CA MET A 41 0.56 6.32 -8.44
C MET A 41 0.25 7.80 -8.56
N GLN A 42 -1.03 8.08 -8.82
CA GLN A 42 -1.52 9.45 -8.95
C GLN A 42 -2.62 9.70 -7.93
N ILE A 43 -2.73 10.95 -7.50
CA ILE A 43 -3.78 11.37 -6.58
C ILE A 43 -5.14 11.07 -7.21
N GLY A 44 -6.02 10.43 -6.46
CA GLY A 44 -7.33 9.98 -6.93
C GLY A 44 -7.37 8.53 -7.37
N ASP A 45 -6.22 7.88 -7.55
CA ASP A 45 -6.19 6.45 -7.83
C ASP A 45 -6.78 5.67 -6.67
N ARG A 46 -7.36 4.50 -6.98
CA ARG A 46 -7.90 3.58 -5.98
C ARG A 46 -6.92 2.45 -5.72
N ALA A 47 -6.94 1.93 -4.49
CA ALA A 47 -6.10 0.81 -4.11
C ALA A 47 -6.93 -0.20 -3.32
N PHE A 48 -6.77 -1.47 -3.67
CA PHE A 48 -7.37 -2.57 -2.92
C PHE A 48 -6.47 -2.92 -1.74
N PHE A 49 -7.05 -3.03 -0.56
CA PHE A 49 -6.35 -3.45 0.64
C PHE A 49 -6.40 -4.97 0.75
N TYR A 50 -5.25 -5.62 0.58
CA TYR A 50 -5.13 -7.07 0.59
C TYR A 50 -4.50 -7.52 1.90
N HIS A 51 -5.22 -8.37 2.66
CA HIS A 51 -4.66 -9.03 3.84
C HIS A 51 -3.86 -10.24 3.41
N SER A 52 -2.55 -10.21 3.63
CA SER A 52 -1.64 -11.31 3.32
C SER A 52 -1.22 -12.02 4.60
N ASN A 53 -0.63 -13.21 4.45
CA ASN A 53 -0.11 -14.02 5.55
C ASN A 53 -1.15 -14.26 6.66
N THR A 54 -2.37 -14.56 6.25
CA THR A 54 -3.50 -14.86 7.13
C THR A 54 -4.43 -15.85 6.42
N LYS A 55 -5.37 -16.43 7.15
CA LYS A 55 -6.30 -17.42 6.60
C LYS A 55 -7.74 -16.97 6.88
N PRO A 56 -8.54 -16.73 5.83
CA PRO A 56 -8.14 -16.71 4.42
C PRO A 56 -7.46 -15.40 4.05
N PRO A 57 -6.50 -15.40 3.11
CA PRO A 57 -5.98 -14.15 2.56
C PRO A 57 -6.98 -13.57 1.57
N GLY A 58 -6.94 -12.25 1.38
CA GLY A 58 -7.81 -11.65 0.37
C GLY A 58 -8.00 -10.16 0.54
N ILE A 59 -8.76 -9.60 -0.38
CA ILE A 59 -9.05 -8.18 -0.43
C ILE A 59 -10.21 -7.87 0.50
N VAL A 60 -9.98 -6.92 1.41
CA VAL A 60 -10.93 -6.62 2.48
C VAL A 60 -11.55 -5.23 2.36
N GLY A 61 -11.02 -4.38 1.50
CA GLY A 61 -11.55 -3.04 1.34
C GLY A 61 -10.85 -2.22 0.28
N LEU A 62 -11.18 -0.93 0.27
CA LEU A 62 -10.75 0.02 -0.74
C LEU A 62 -10.17 1.26 -0.09
N MET A 63 -9.11 1.78 -0.70
CA MET A 63 -8.42 3.01 -0.31
C MET A 63 -8.30 3.95 -1.49
N GLU A 64 -7.95 5.21 -1.20
CA GLU A 64 -7.67 6.22 -2.21
C GLU A 64 -6.29 6.82 -1.99
N VAL A 65 -5.55 7.02 -3.09
CA VAL A 65 -4.27 7.73 -3.06
C VAL A 65 -4.55 9.21 -2.93
N VAL A 66 -4.11 9.83 -1.82
CA VAL A 66 -4.37 11.24 -1.54
C VAL A 66 -3.11 12.10 -1.55
N GLU A 67 -1.93 11.51 -1.40
CA GLU A 67 -0.64 12.20 -1.55
C GLU A 67 0.35 11.24 -2.20
N THR A 68 1.21 11.79 -3.07
CA THR A 68 2.22 11.02 -3.80
C THR A 68 3.58 11.69 -3.66
N GLU A 69 4.62 11.00 -4.15
CA GLU A 69 5.99 11.53 -4.20
C GLU A 69 6.52 11.91 -2.81
N ILE A 70 6.17 11.09 -1.81
CA ILE A 70 6.63 11.29 -0.44
C ILE A 70 7.89 10.44 -0.24
N VAL A 71 8.95 11.06 0.26
CA VAL A 71 10.16 10.34 0.66
C VAL A 71 9.83 9.54 1.93
N ASP A 72 10.02 8.23 1.88
CA ASP A 72 9.71 7.34 3.01
C ASP A 72 10.61 7.68 4.19
N PRO A 73 10.07 8.19 5.31
CA PRO A 73 10.90 8.59 6.45
C PRO A 73 11.52 7.42 7.21
N SER A 74 10.94 6.22 7.12
CA SER A 74 11.44 5.07 7.87
C SER A 74 12.81 4.62 7.42
N GLN A 75 13.22 4.94 6.18
CA GLN A 75 14.54 4.58 5.65
C GLN A 75 15.68 5.27 6.41
N PHE A 76 15.42 6.38 7.07
CA PHE A 76 16.42 7.17 7.81
C PHE A 76 16.42 6.90 9.31
N ASP A 77 15.46 6.14 9.82
CA ASP A 77 15.27 5.91 11.25
C ASP A 77 15.98 4.61 11.67
N PRO A 78 17.10 4.69 12.43
CA PRO A 78 17.84 3.50 12.87
C PRO A 78 17.00 2.56 13.76
N ASN A 79 15.92 3.06 14.36
CA ASN A 79 15.05 2.25 15.20
C ASN A 79 13.94 1.56 14.41
N SER A 80 13.78 1.90 13.13
CA SER A 80 12.78 1.27 12.28
C SER A 80 13.32 -0.03 11.68
N LYS A 81 12.46 -1.05 11.61
CA LYS A 81 12.82 -2.29 10.89
C LYS A 81 13.04 -2.06 9.40
N TYR A 82 12.61 -0.90 8.89
CA TYR A 82 12.76 -0.52 7.49
C TYR A 82 13.96 0.41 7.25
N PHE A 83 14.81 0.58 8.25
CA PHE A 83 16.01 1.41 8.13
C PHE A 83 16.91 0.89 6.99
N ASP A 84 17.35 1.80 6.13
CA ASP A 84 18.29 1.48 5.05
C ASP A 84 19.57 2.31 5.25
N PRO A 85 20.67 1.68 5.68
CA PRO A 85 21.92 2.40 5.92
C PRO A 85 22.54 2.97 4.64
N ALA A 86 22.13 2.48 3.45
CA ALA A 86 22.61 3.01 2.17
C ALA A 86 21.84 4.27 1.74
N ALA A 87 20.70 4.58 2.36
CA ALA A 87 19.94 5.78 2.06
C ALA A 87 20.45 6.97 2.88
N SER A 88 20.40 8.17 2.31
CA SER A 88 20.73 9.40 3.01
C SER A 88 19.72 10.49 2.65
N LEU A 89 19.69 11.56 3.44
CA LEU A 89 18.81 12.70 3.16
C LEU A 89 19.09 13.33 1.79
N GLN A 90 20.35 13.27 1.34
CA GLN A 90 20.75 13.75 0.02
C GLN A 90 20.41 12.78 -1.10
N LYS A 91 20.37 11.48 -0.79
CA LYS A 91 20.10 10.42 -1.78
C LYS A 91 19.11 9.42 -1.20
N PRO A 92 17.83 9.80 -1.08
CA PRO A 92 16.81 8.85 -0.62
C PRO A 92 16.59 7.77 -1.68
N ARG A 93 16.26 6.56 -1.23
CA ARG A 93 16.08 5.41 -2.10
C ARG A 93 14.63 4.94 -2.18
N TRP A 94 13.83 5.26 -1.17
CA TRP A 94 12.50 4.68 -0.99
C TRP A 94 11.45 5.76 -0.88
N ASP A 95 10.31 5.51 -1.53
CA ASP A 95 9.19 6.44 -1.57
C ASP A 95 7.94 5.78 -1.00
N CYS A 96 6.97 6.59 -0.63
CA CYS A 96 5.67 6.12 -0.19
C CYS A 96 4.57 7.06 -0.66
N CYS A 97 3.35 6.62 -0.46
CA CYS A 97 2.16 7.42 -0.73
C CYS A 97 1.29 7.45 0.51
N ARG A 98 0.44 8.47 0.62
CA ARG A 98 -0.59 8.48 1.66
C ARG A 98 -1.87 7.89 1.09
N LEU A 99 -2.41 6.91 1.78
CA LEU A 99 -3.64 6.21 1.42
C LEU A 99 -4.72 6.56 2.44
N ARG A 100 -5.91 6.90 1.95
CA ARG A 100 -7.07 7.21 2.76
C ARG A 100 -8.04 6.04 2.73
N TYR A 101 -8.59 5.68 3.90
CA TYR A 101 -9.63 4.67 4.01
C TYR A 101 -10.89 5.12 3.27
N LEU A 102 -11.47 4.23 2.47
CA LEU A 102 -12.75 4.46 1.83
C LEU A 102 -13.83 3.57 2.42
N ARG A 103 -13.63 2.24 2.41
CA ARG A 103 -14.64 1.31 2.92
C ARG A 103 -14.09 -0.09 3.11
N HIS A 104 -14.75 -0.86 3.97
CA HIS A 104 -14.65 -2.32 4.01
C HIS A 104 -15.53 -2.92 2.92
N PHE A 105 -15.13 -4.05 2.37
CA PHE A 105 -16.02 -4.86 1.56
C PHE A 105 -16.87 -5.75 2.48
N PRO A 106 -18.14 -6.02 2.11
CA PRO A 106 -19.00 -6.88 2.92
C PRO A 106 -18.52 -8.33 2.99
N GLN A 107 -17.73 -8.76 1.99
CA GLN A 107 -17.14 -10.08 1.94
C GLN A 107 -15.70 -9.98 1.44
N LEU A 108 -14.83 -10.84 1.95
CA LEU A 108 -13.46 -10.94 1.49
C LEU A 108 -13.45 -11.44 0.04
N LEU A 109 -12.65 -10.77 -0.82
CA LEU A 109 -12.49 -11.17 -2.21
C LEU A 109 -11.13 -11.81 -2.42
N SER A 110 -11.12 -12.99 -3.06
CA SER A 110 -9.88 -13.63 -3.46
C SER A 110 -9.24 -12.88 -4.64
N LEU A 111 -7.94 -13.12 -4.86
CA LEU A 111 -7.25 -12.57 -6.03
C LEU A 111 -7.89 -13.09 -7.32
N ASP A 112 -8.32 -14.35 -7.35
CA ASP A 112 -8.95 -14.93 -8.53
C ASP A 112 -10.26 -14.21 -8.86
N ALA A 113 -11.09 -13.92 -7.86
CA ALA A 113 -12.32 -13.18 -8.06
C ALA A 113 -12.04 -11.77 -8.59
N LEU A 114 -10.97 -11.11 -8.10
CA LEU A 114 -10.59 -9.80 -8.58
C LEU A 114 -10.16 -9.85 -10.06
N ARG A 115 -9.35 -10.85 -10.43
CA ARG A 115 -8.87 -11.03 -11.80
C ARG A 115 -9.98 -11.30 -12.80
N GLU A 116 -11.09 -11.90 -12.36
CA GLU A 116 -12.26 -12.13 -13.20
C GLU A 116 -12.98 -10.83 -13.56
N ASN A 117 -12.87 -9.81 -12.72
CA ASN A 117 -13.62 -8.55 -12.85
C ASN A 117 -12.77 -7.38 -13.34
N PHE A 118 -11.44 -7.49 -13.32
CA PHE A 118 -10.53 -6.42 -13.71
C PHE A 118 -9.43 -6.95 -14.61
N SER A 119 -9.04 -6.16 -15.62
CA SER A 119 -7.91 -6.51 -16.48
C SER A 119 -6.59 -6.37 -15.74
N PRO A 120 -5.51 -7.05 -16.19
CA PRO A 120 -4.19 -6.88 -15.57
C PRO A 120 -3.71 -5.44 -15.54
N GLU A 121 -4.04 -4.63 -16.53
CA GLU A 121 -3.66 -3.22 -16.57
C GLU A 121 -4.34 -2.42 -15.46
N GLN A 122 -5.54 -2.79 -15.07
CA GLN A 122 -6.29 -2.12 -14.00
C GLN A 122 -5.73 -2.45 -12.62
N LEU A 123 -5.06 -3.58 -12.49
CA LEU A 123 -4.50 -4.02 -11.21
C LEU A 123 -3.10 -3.46 -10.95
N GLY A 124 -2.50 -2.85 -11.95
CA GLY A 124 -1.20 -2.22 -11.80
C GLY A 124 -0.05 -3.18 -11.64
#